data_009a408f6bcb8cf3b96e95f938749ec3
#
_entry.id   009a408f6bcb8cf3b96e95f938749ec3
#
_cell.length_a   1.000
_cell.length_b   1.000
_cell.length_c   1.000
_cell.angle_alpha   90.00
_cell.angle_beta   90.00
_cell.angle_gamma   90.00
#
_symmetry.space_group_name_H-M   'P 1'
#
loop_
_entity.id
_entity.type
_entity.pdbx_description
1 polymer ?
#
loop_
_entity_poly.entity_id
_entity_poly.type
_entity_poly.pdbx_seq_one_letter_code
_entity_poly.pdbx_strand_id
1 'polypeptide(L)'
;MNYKLSEDGTIVVIKEGCKKIPTRAFYNNTNILKVIIPKSVLKIGKKAFDLCINLEEVVIPRYGLRIIREYAFGCCFKLKEFNIPKTVVSIEKCAFNACYCLKDIVIPYGLTVLEPQTFMNCVLLERIRLPSTLKVIRNLCFFGCLVLEYIRIPNSVYIIEDCVFSCCFMLKNIDLSKNIKILGGGIFTECKKLLSIEIPKKIKIIPDDLCRGCIAMERIYIPDTIDMIGKLAFFGCDNLSDVRLSNRLTVISHHAFSYCYSLESITIPKSVLGIEERVFCNCLKLREVIFKNKNTLYDLSTFTDCPSLSLKKRYKKGAYRDLKKLTDFEVEKCPITCDQFTNKSRVILLECGHIFMEFAFREWEKMSKFCPYCRVNFS
;
A
#
# COMPACT_ATOMS: atom_id res chain seq x y z
N MET A 1 -25.97 24.43 -27.18
CA MET A 1 -26.62 24.12 -25.87
C MET A 1 -27.42 25.32 -25.42
N ASN A 2 -28.67 25.12 -25.00
CA ASN A 2 -29.55 26.21 -24.55
C ASN A 2 -29.49 26.29 -23.00
N TYR A 3 -29.00 27.41 -22.45
CA TYR A 3 -28.97 27.69 -21.02
C TYR A 3 -29.28 29.16 -20.74
N LYS A 4 -29.60 29.47 -19.47
CA LYS A 4 -29.73 30.84 -18.96
C LYS A 4 -28.69 31.04 -17.87
N LEU A 5 -28.15 32.22 -17.75
CA LEU A 5 -27.37 32.69 -16.61
C LEU A 5 -28.27 33.60 -15.75
N SER A 6 -28.03 33.58 -14.42
CA SER A 6 -28.53 34.64 -13.52
C SER A 6 -27.92 35.99 -13.92
N GLU A 7 -28.50 37.10 -13.41
CA GLU A 7 -28.02 38.45 -13.73
C GLU A 7 -26.54 38.65 -13.31
N ASP A 8 -26.15 38.05 -12.20
CA ASP A 8 -24.77 38.08 -11.69
C ASP A 8 -23.85 37.04 -12.33
N GLY A 9 -24.37 36.19 -13.24
CA GLY A 9 -23.61 35.14 -13.93
C GLY A 9 -23.21 33.94 -13.05
N THR A 10 -23.69 33.83 -11.80
CA THR A 10 -23.26 32.78 -10.85
C THR A 10 -24.09 31.49 -10.95
N ILE A 11 -25.32 31.56 -11.48
CA ILE A 11 -26.20 30.40 -11.61
C ILE A 11 -26.42 30.07 -13.10
N VAL A 12 -26.11 28.80 -13.45
CA VAL A 12 -26.37 28.25 -14.78
C VAL A 12 -27.62 27.38 -14.71
N VAL A 13 -28.64 27.71 -15.52
CA VAL A 13 -29.84 26.90 -15.71
C VAL A 13 -29.85 26.31 -17.10
N ILE A 14 -29.58 24.99 -17.21
CA ILE A 14 -29.70 24.26 -18.49
C ILE A 14 -31.19 24.14 -18.84
N LYS A 15 -31.59 24.54 -20.05
CA LYS A 15 -33.00 24.49 -20.48
C LYS A 15 -33.46 23.05 -20.73
N GLU A 16 -34.73 22.81 -20.44
CA GLU A 16 -35.40 21.53 -20.75
C GLU A 16 -35.30 21.25 -22.28
N GLY A 17 -35.28 19.96 -22.66
CA GLY A 17 -35.05 19.53 -24.04
C GLY A 17 -33.57 19.32 -24.39
N CYS A 18 -32.64 19.88 -23.66
CA CYS A 18 -31.21 19.67 -23.85
C CYS A 18 -30.84 18.23 -23.49
N LYS A 19 -30.32 17.43 -24.44
CA LYS A 19 -29.99 16.02 -24.26
C LYS A 19 -28.56 15.80 -23.72
N LYS A 20 -27.65 16.74 -23.93
CA LYS A 20 -26.26 16.65 -23.49
C LYS A 20 -25.69 18.05 -23.13
N ILE A 21 -24.84 18.07 -22.14
CA ILE A 21 -23.92 19.18 -21.88
C ILE A 21 -22.67 18.91 -22.71
N PRO A 22 -22.24 19.82 -23.60
CA PRO A 22 -21.10 19.60 -24.48
C PRO A 22 -19.76 19.44 -23.72
N THR A 23 -18.76 18.92 -24.44
CA THR A 23 -17.37 18.93 -23.95
C THR A 23 -16.93 20.36 -23.69
N ARG A 24 -16.30 20.58 -22.54
CA ARG A 24 -15.77 21.89 -22.10
C ARG A 24 -16.80 23.04 -22.07
N ALA A 25 -18.08 22.74 -21.94
CA ALA A 25 -19.15 23.76 -22.02
C ALA A 25 -18.95 24.94 -21.06
N PHE A 26 -18.44 24.68 -19.87
CA PHE A 26 -18.14 25.67 -18.82
C PHE A 26 -16.73 25.52 -18.28
N TYR A 27 -15.82 24.96 -19.07
CA TYR A 27 -14.43 24.71 -18.67
C TYR A 27 -13.76 25.99 -18.15
N ASN A 28 -13.14 25.88 -16.96
CA ASN A 28 -12.43 26.97 -16.28
C ASN A 28 -13.30 28.22 -15.99
N ASN A 29 -14.61 28.03 -15.84
CA ASN A 29 -15.48 29.14 -15.45
C ASN A 29 -15.52 29.25 -13.91
N THR A 30 -14.79 30.22 -13.39
CA THR A 30 -14.63 30.44 -11.95
C THR A 30 -15.79 31.24 -11.31
N ASN A 31 -16.70 31.79 -12.11
CA ASN A 31 -17.83 32.58 -11.60
C ASN A 31 -19.00 31.70 -11.19
N ILE A 32 -19.15 30.49 -11.76
CA ILE A 32 -20.31 29.64 -11.51
C ILE A 32 -20.24 29.09 -10.07
N LEU A 33 -21.31 29.33 -9.30
CA LEU A 33 -21.53 28.76 -7.96
C LEU A 33 -22.54 27.62 -7.98
N LYS A 34 -23.51 27.67 -8.89
CA LYS A 34 -24.61 26.70 -8.95
C LYS A 34 -24.98 26.34 -10.38
N VAL A 35 -25.29 25.06 -10.58
CA VAL A 35 -25.79 24.55 -11.89
C VAL A 35 -27.08 23.78 -11.67
N ILE A 36 -28.11 24.09 -12.46
CA ILE A 36 -29.39 23.39 -12.47
C ILE A 36 -29.51 22.59 -13.79
N ILE A 37 -29.54 21.27 -13.68
CA ILE A 37 -29.57 20.33 -14.82
C ILE A 37 -30.96 19.70 -14.92
N PRO A 38 -31.69 19.81 -16.03
CA PRO A 38 -33.01 19.23 -16.18
C PRO A 38 -32.98 17.72 -16.47
N LYS A 39 -34.13 17.05 -16.31
CA LYS A 39 -34.29 15.60 -16.56
C LYS A 39 -33.98 15.17 -17.99
N SER A 40 -34.08 16.08 -18.95
CA SER A 40 -33.81 15.81 -20.37
C SER A 40 -32.33 15.53 -20.66
N VAL A 41 -31.40 15.97 -19.78
CA VAL A 41 -29.95 15.78 -19.95
C VAL A 41 -29.59 14.32 -19.63
N LEU A 42 -29.13 13.61 -20.66
CA LEU A 42 -28.69 12.21 -20.55
C LEU A 42 -27.17 12.07 -20.34
N LYS A 43 -26.39 13.11 -20.70
CA LYS A 43 -24.93 13.02 -20.71
C LYS A 43 -24.28 14.36 -20.36
N ILE A 44 -23.32 14.33 -19.45
CA ILE A 44 -22.41 15.44 -19.16
C ILE A 44 -21.10 15.16 -19.91
N GLY A 45 -20.68 16.10 -20.73
CA GLY A 45 -19.53 15.98 -21.63
C GLY A 45 -18.19 16.00 -20.89
N LYS A 46 -17.13 15.58 -21.59
CA LYS A 46 -15.75 15.62 -21.09
C LYS A 46 -15.39 17.05 -20.69
N LYS A 47 -14.85 17.22 -19.46
CA LYS A 47 -14.42 18.52 -18.94
C LYS A 47 -15.51 19.59 -18.93
N ALA A 48 -16.78 19.20 -18.86
CA ALA A 48 -17.89 20.15 -18.98
C ALA A 48 -17.86 21.25 -17.92
N PHE A 49 -17.47 20.93 -16.70
CA PHE A 49 -17.30 21.84 -15.54
C PHE A 49 -15.90 21.73 -14.93
N ASP A 50 -14.93 21.17 -15.66
CA ASP A 50 -13.55 21.05 -15.19
C ASP A 50 -12.97 22.45 -14.90
N LEU A 51 -12.32 22.59 -13.73
CA LEU A 51 -11.82 23.87 -13.20
C LEU A 51 -12.90 24.92 -12.87
N CYS A 52 -14.16 24.52 -12.70
CA CYS A 52 -15.16 25.39 -12.06
C CYS A 52 -14.91 25.42 -10.54
N ILE A 53 -13.82 26.07 -10.14
CA ILE A 53 -13.26 25.97 -8.78
C ILE A 53 -14.20 26.48 -7.67
N ASN A 54 -15.13 27.37 -8.01
CA ASN A 54 -16.11 27.93 -7.09
C ASN A 54 -17.48 27.25 -7.16
N LEU A 55 -17.66 26.23 -8.03
CA LEU A 55 -18.93 25.50 -8.12
C LEU A 55 -19.21 24.77 -6.78
N GLU A 56 -20.29 25.15 -6.09
CA GLU A 56 -20.68 24.62 -4.80
C GLU A 56 -21.82 23.60 -4.90
N GLU A 57 -22.75 23.81 -5.84
CA GLU A 57 -23.99 23.03 -5.92
C GLU A 57 -24.35 22.63 -7.35
N VAL A 58 -24.72 21.36 -7.53
CA VAL A 58 -25.28 20.84 -8.78
C VAL A 58 -26.65 20.22 -8.47
N VAL A 59 -27.71 20.92 -8.87
CA VAL A 59 -29.08 20.41 -8.77
C VAL A 59 -29.38 19.53 -9.96
N ILE A 60 -29.65 18.25 -9.72
CA ILE A 60 -29.89 17.26 -10.76
C ILE A 60 -31.05 16.33 -10.34
N PRO A 61 -32.03 16.04 -11.21
CA PRO A 61 -33.10 15.10 -10.92
C PRO A 61 -32.60 13.68 -10.70
N ARG A 62 -33.32 12.90 -9.90
CA ARG A 62 -33.00 11.49 -9.60
C ARG A 62 -32.93 10.58 -10.84
N TYR A 63 -33.51 11.00 -11.94
CA TYR A 63 -33.60 10.27 -13.20
C TYR A 63 -33.21 11.17 -14.38
N GLY A 64 -32.81 10.55 -15.48
CA GLY A 64 -32.40 11.23 -16.71
C GLY A 64 -30.95 10.95 -17.04
N LEU A 65 -30.03 11.53 -16.28
CA LEU A 65 -28.59 11.39 -16.52
C LEU A 65 -28.16 9.92 -16.52
N ARG A 66 -27.37 9.54 -17.52
CA ARG A 66 -26.83 8.17 -17.71
C ARG A 66 -25.30 8.12 -17.72
N ILE A 67 -24.65 9.17 -18.20
CA ILE A 67 -23.19 9.19 -18.41
C ILE A 67 -22.60 10.50 -17.91
N ILE A 68 -21.60 10.38 -17.03
CA ILE A 68 -20.71 11.45 -16.58
C ILE A 68 -19.33 11.18 -17.17
N ARG A 69 -18.90 12.05 -18.09
CA ARG A 69 -17.66 11.86 -18.85
C ARG A 69 -16.42 12.26 -18.04
N GLU A 70 -15.28 11.92 -18.63
CA GLU A 70 -13.94 12.20 -18.14
C GLU A 70 -13.78 13.66 -17.70
N TYR A 71 -13.28 13.89 -16.46
CA TYR A 71 -13.12 15.21 -15.85
C TYR A 71 -14.39 16.09 -15.83
N ALA A 72 -15.57 15.52 -15.89
CA ALA A 72 -16.79 16.33 -16.00
C ALA A 72 -16.91 17.38 -14.90
N PHE A 73 -16.47 17.07 -13.68
CA PHE A 73 -16.39 17.93 -12.51
C PHE A 73 -14.99 17.93 -11.89
N GLY A 74 -13.94 17.74 -12.71
CA GLY A 74 -12.57 17.82 -12.24
C GLY A 74 -12.26 19.19 -11.63
N CYS A 75 -11.52 19.22 -10.52
CA CYS A 75 -11.13 20.47 -9.85
C CYS A 75 -12.29 21.40 -9.49
N CYS A 76 -13.49 20.87 -9.23
CA CYS A 76 -14.57 21.62 -8.62
C CYS A 76 -14.34 21.67 -7.11
N PHE A 77 -13.37 22.49 -6.67
CA PHE A 77 -12.84 22.48 -5.30
C PHE A 77 -13.91 22.69 -4.21
N LYS A 78 -14.90 23.54 -4.49
CA LYS A 78 -15.96 23.89 -3.52
C LYS A 78 -17.21 23.02 -3.63
N LEU A 79 -17.25 22.03 -4.51
CA LEU A 79 -18.42 21.14 -4.65
C LEU A 79 -18.62 20.33 -3.38
N LYS A 80 -19.70 20.63 -2.63
CA LYS A 80 -19.99 20.04 -1.31
C LYS A 80 -20.76 18.74 -1.39
N GLU A 81 -21.72 18.68 -2.31
CA GLU A 81 -22.64 17.55 -2.47
C GLU A 81 -22.89 17.27 -3.95
N PHE A 82 -22.97 16.00 -4.30
CA PHE A 82 -23.37 15.57 -5.61
C PHE A 82 -24.21 14.29 -5.53
N ASN A 83 -25.51 14.43 -5.74
CA ASN A 83 -26.42 13.29 -5.73
C ASN A 83 -26.40 12.59 -7.10
N ILE A 84 -25.60 11.54 -7.25
CA ILE A 84 -25.52 10.79 -8.50
C ILE A 84 -26.87 10.12 -8.78
N PRO A 85 -27.54 10.45 -9.90
CA PRO A 85 -28.82 9.85 -10.24
C PRO A 85 -28.77 8.33 -10.38
N LYS A 86 -29.83 7.63 -9.96
CA LYS A 86 -29.91 6.17 -10.01
C LYS A 86 -29.81 5.59 -11.43
N THR A 87 -30.07 6.42 -12.44
CA THR A 87 -29.99 6.07 -13.87
C THR A 87 -28.58 6.10 -14.44
N VAL A 88 -27.60 6.59 -13.68
CA VAL A 88 -26.19 6.67 -14.13
C VAL A 88 -25.61 5.25 -14.20
N VAL A 89 -25.08 4.91 -15.37
CA VAL A 89 -24.47 3.62 -15.67
C VAL A 89 -22.98 3.75 -16.05
N SER A 90 -22.47 4.96 -16.18
CA SER A 90 -21.06 5.21 -16.48
C SER A 90 -20.60 6.52 -15.86
N ILE A 91 -19.51 6.43 -15.09
CA ILE A 91 -18.73 7.56 -14.59
C ILE A 91 -17.30 7.31 -15.07
N GLU A 92 -16.82 8.21 -15.94
CA GLU A 92 -15.50 8.02 -16.56
C GLU A 92 -14.37 8.54 -15.66
N LYS A 93 -13.12 8.26 -16.05
CA LYS A 93 -11.93 8.57 -15.24
C LYS A 93 -11.89 10.04 -14.83
N CYS A 94 -11.39 10.28 -13.62
CA CYS A 94 -11.21 11.62 -13.06
C CYS A 94 -12.50 12.48 -12.97
N ALA A 95 -13.69 11.88 -13.06
CA ALA A 95 -14.95 12.64 -13.17
C ALA A 95 -15.16 13.62 -12.00
N PHE A 96 -14.70 13.30 -10.81
CA PHE A 96 -14.74 14.10 -9.58
C PHE A 96 -13.36 14.30 -8.95
N ASN A 97 -12.30 14.23 -9.77
CA ASN A 97 -10.94 14.45 -9.29
C ASN A 97 -10.81 15.83 -8.64
N ALA A 98 -10.20 15.88 -7.46
CA ALA A 98 -9.97 17.11 -6.69
C ALA A 98 -11.27 17.91 -6.34
N CYS A 99 -12.39 17.24 -6.13
CA CYS A 99 -13.55 17.83 -5.49
C CYS A 99 -13.28 17.89 -3.97
N TYR A 100 -12.47 18.85 -3.51
CA TYR A 100 -11.95 18.88 -2.14
C TYR A 100 -13.02 18.89 -1.07
N CYS A 101 -14.12 19.61 -1.31
CA CYS A 101 -15.21 19.79 -0.33
C CYS A 101 -16.28 18.71 -0.38
N LEU A 102 -16.17 17.72 -1.29
CA LEU A 102 -17.18 16.66 -1.44
C LEU A 102 -17.12 15.71 -0.24
N LYS A 103 -18.26 15.60 0.51
CA LYS A 103 -18.29 14.86 1.78
C LYS A 103 -18.90 13.48 1.68
N ASP A 104 -19.99 13.34 0.94
CA ASP A 104 -20.76 12.10 0.85
C ASP A 104 -21.03 11.73 -0.59
N ILE A 105 -20.87 10.45 -0.91
CA ILE A 105 -21.19 9.91 -2.24
C ILE A 105 -21.90 8.56 -2.12
N VAL A 106 -22.97 8.42 -2.89
CA VAL A 106 -23.66 7.14 -3.08
C VAL A 106 -23.49 6.72 -4.54
N ILE A 107 -22.76 5.64 -4.77
CA ILE A 107 -22.56 5.07 -6.11
C ILE A 107 -23.82 4.30 -6.51
N PRO A 108 -24.44 4.59 -7.68
CA PRO A 108 -25.67 3.96 -8.09
C PRO A 108 -25.48 2.50 -8.50
N TYR A 109 -26.55 1.73 -8.36
CA TYR A 109 -26.56 0.29 -8.58
C TYR A 109 -26.21 -0.15 -10.02
N GLY A 110 -26.32 0.74 -11.01
CA GLY A 110 -25.98 0.45 -12.41
C GLY A 110 -24.49 0.38 -12.71
N LEU A 111 -23.61 0.78 -11.75
CA LEU A 111 -22.17 0.82 -11.96
C LEU A 111 -21.52 -0.52 -11.57
N THR A 112 -20.65 -1.01 -12.45
CA THR A 112 -19.85 -2.22 -12.23
C THR A 112 -18.37 -1.94 -12.08
N VAL A 113 -17.90 -0.76 -12.50
CA VAL A 113 -16.52 -0.31 -12.44
C VAL A 113 -16.46 1.12 -11.89
N LEU A 114 -15.56 1.38 -10.97
CA LEU A 114 -15.07 2.72 -10.66
C LEU A 114 -13.79 2.96 -11.46
N GLU A 115 -13.85 3.93 -12.36
CA GLU A 115 -12.76 4.24 -13.28
C GLU A 115 -11.58 4.94 -12.57
N PRO A 116 -10.38 4.98 -13.19
CA PRO A 116 -9.20 5.55 -12.55
C PRO A 116 -9.43 6.98 -12.03
N GLN A 117 -8.90 7.27 -10.84
CA GLN A 117 -8.88 8.63 -10.28
C GLN A 117 -10.26 9.29 -10.13
N THR A 118 -11.36 8.52 -10.13
CA THR A 118 -12.73 9.10 -10.13
C THR A 118 -12.95 10.04 -8.95
N PHE A 119 -12.48 9.71 -7.76
CA PHE A 119 -12.58 10.51 -6.53
C PHE A 119 -11.20 10.85 -5.95
N MET A 120 -10.15 10.84 -6.78
CA MET A 120 -8.80 11.19 -6.34
C MET A 120 -8.80 12.61 -5.75
N ASN A 121 -8.16 12.75 -4.58
CA ASN A 121 -8.08 14.02 -3.85
C ASN A 121 -9.46 14.62 -3.45
N CYS A 122 -10.48 13.81 -3.25
CA CYS A 122 -11.67 14.27 -2.54
C CYS A 122 -11.34 14.36 -1.04
N VAL A 123 -10.63 15.41 -0.65
CA VAL A 123 -9.96 15.56 0.65
C VAL A 123 -10.93 15.40 1.83
N LEU A 124 -12.14 15.99 1.71
CA LEU A 124 -13.16 15.96 2.76
C LEU A 124 -14.19 14.83 2.56
N LEU A 125 -13.89 13.80 1.75
CA LEU A 125 -14.79 12.66 1.58
C LEU A 125 -14.81 11.82 2.85
N GLU A 126 -15.88 11.93 3.61
CA GLU A 126 -16.12 11.22 4.87
C GLU A 126 -16.79 9.87 4.64
N ARG A 127 -17.75 9.81 3.73
CA ARG A 127 -18.60 8.63 3.51
C ARG A 127 -18.80 8.31 2.04
N ILE A 128 -18.64 7.04 1.70
CA ILE A 128 -18.99 6.52 0.39
C ILE A 128 -19.75 5.21 0.52
N ARG A 129 -20.80 5.04 -0.28
CA ARG A 129 -21.57 3.79 -0.36
C ARG A 129 -21.40 3.16 -1.73
N LEU A 130 -20.82 1.97 -1.74
CA LEU A 130 -20.57 1.17 -2.93
C LEU A 130 -21.70 0.16 -3.17
N PRO A 131 -22.20 0.00 -4.43
CA PRO A 131 -23.26 -0.93 -4.73
C PRO A 131 -22.76 -2.38 -4.81
N SER A 132 -23.64 -3.34 -4.53
CA SER A 132 -23.34 -4.77 -4.66
C SER A 132 -23.20 -5.25 -6.12
N THR A 133 -23.33 -4.38 -7.11
CA THR A 133 -23.03 -4.66 -8.52
C THR A 133 -21.57 -4.36 -8.89
N LEU A 134 -20.86 -3.61 -8.05
CA LEU A 134 -19.47 -3.18 -8.32
C LEU A 134 -18.54 -4.39 -8.40
N LYS A 135 -17.69 -4.45 -9.41
CA LYS A 135 -16.76 -5.55 -9.72
C LYS A 135 -15.29 -5.14 -9.61
N VAL A 136 -14.98 -3.93 -10.05
CA VAL A 136 -13.61 -3.43 -10.19
C VAL A 136 -13.51 -2.02 -9.62
N ILE A 137 -12.45 -1.78 -8.84
CA ILE A 137 -12.03 -0.43 -8.42
C ILE A 137 -10.65 -0.21 -9.03
N ARG A 138 -10.56 0.77 -9.93
CA ARG A 138 -9.35 1.05 -10.68
C ARG A 138 -8.39 1.94 -9.90
N ASN A 139 -7.17 2.05 -10.42
CA ASN A 139 -6.06 2.73 -9.77
C ASN A 139 -6.37 4.16 -9.33
N LEU A 140 -5.83 4.54 -8.16
CA LEU A 140 -5.92 5.87 -7.57
C LEU A 140 -7.35 6.37 -7.32
N CYS A 141 -8.37 5.48 -7.32
CA CYS A 141 -9.77 5.91 -7.29
C CYS A 141 -10.12 6.78 -6.07
N PHE A 142 -9.56 6.47 -4.90
CA PHE A 142 -9.74 7.20 -3.64
C PHE A 142 -8.42 7.73 -3.07
N PHE A 143 -7.38 7.84 -3.91
CA PHE A 143 -6.10 8.40 -3.48
C PHE A 143 -6.32 9.79 -2.85
N GLY A 144 -5.75 10.02 -1.67
CA GLY A 144 -5.81 11.32 -1.01
C GLY A 144 -7.20 11.73 -0.48
N CYS A 145 -8.09 10.76 -0.22
CA CYS A 145 -9.31 10.99 0.56
C CYS A 145 -8.94 11.04 2.05
N LEU A 146 -8.43 12.20 2.50
CA LEU A 146 -7.68 12.33 3.76
C LEU A 146 -8.51 11.98 4.99
N VAL A 147 -9.82 12.32 5.00
CA VAL A 147 -10.69 12.16 6.18
C VAL A 147 -11.57 10.90 6.13
N LEU A 148 -11.43 10.07 5.10
CA LEU A 148 -12.17 8.81 5.00
C LEU A 148 -11.73 7.86 6.13
N GLU A 149 -12.60 7.61 7.13
CA GLU A 149 -12.26 6.78 8.30
C GLU A 149 -12.58 5.29 8.11
N TYR A 150 -13.60 4.99 7.31
CA TYR A 150 -14.07 3.62 7.07
C TYR A 150 -14.65 3.46 5.68
N ILE A 151 -14.40 2.31 5.08
CA ILE A 151 -15.07 1.89 3.84
C ILE A 151 -15.34 0.38 3.85
N ARG A 152 -16.50 -0.01 3.34
CA ARG A 152 -16.86 -1.39 3.10
C ARG A 152 -16.83 -1.71 1.62
N ILE A 153 -15.98 -2.65 1.21
CA ILE A 153 -15.90 -3.14 -0.17
C ILE A 153 -16.86 -4.31 -0.35
N PRO A 154 -17.88 -4.20 -1.23
CA PRO A 154 -18.85 -5.26 -1.45
C PRO A 154 -18.21 -6.56 -1.91
N ASN A 155 -18.79 -7.71 -1.51
CA ASN A 155 -18.31 -9.04 -1.91
C ASN A 155 -18.37 -9.32 -3.42
N SER A 156 -19.00 -8.45 -4.19
CA SER A 156 -19.02 -8.51 -5.65
C SER A 156 -17.70 -8.03 -6.28
N VAL A 157 -16.89 -7.24 -5.54
CA VAL A 157 -15.58 -6.73 -6.00
C VAL A 157 -14.56 -7.87 -5.96
N TYR A 158 -13.86 -8.07 -7.08
CA TYR A 158 -12.80 -9.07 -7.21
C TYR A 158 -11.47 -8.51 -7.71
N ILE A 159 -11.42 -7.22 -8.12
CA ILE A 159 -10.20 -6.50 -8.48
C ILE A 159 -10.18 -5.15 -7.77
N ILE A 160 -9.07 -4.86 -7.09
CA ILE A 160 -8.67 -3.54 -6.61
C ILE A 160 -7.29 -3.29 -7.21
N GLU A 161 -7.17 -2.24 -8.04
CA GLU A 161 -5.92 -1.88 -8.71
C GLU A 161 -5.00 -1.05 -7.78
N ASP A 162 -3.89 -0.51 -8.31
CA ASP A 162 -2.83 0.11 -7.53
C ASP A 162 -3.27 1.42 -6.86
N CYS A 163 -2.73 1.68 -5.68
CA CYS A 163 -2.82 2.94 -4.94
C CYS A 163 -4.26 3.43 -4.67
N VAL A 164 -5.25 2.53 -4.64
CA VAL A 164 -6.68 2.92 -4.55
C VAL A 164 -6.96 3.75 -3.30
N PHE A 165 -6.42 3.42 -2.14
CA PHE A 165 -6.60 4.14 -0.87
C PHE A 165 -5.30 4.77 -0.36
N SER A 166 -4.28 4.91 -1.21
CA SER A 166 -3.04 5.55 -0.79
C SER A 166 -3.29 6.97 -0.30
N CYS A 167 -2.60 7.38 0.77
CA CYS A 167 -2.77 8.66 1.44
C CYS A 167 -4.18 8.91 2.04
N CYS A 168 -4.97 7.87 2.33
CA CYS A 168 -6.17 7.99 3.15
C CYS A 168 -5.75 8.04 4.63
N PHE A 169 -5.23 9.20 5.09
CA PHE A 169 -4.54 9.31 6.37
C PHE A 169 -5.40 8.91 7.57
N MET A 170 -6.70 9.18 7.51
CA MET A 170 -7.63 8.89 8.61
C MET A 170 -8.29 7.52 8.51
N LEU A 171 -7.99 6.70 7.48
CA LEU A 171 -8.58 5.37 7.32
C LEU A 171 -8.15 4.46 8.47
N LYS A 172 -9.08 4.14 9.36
CA LYS A 172 -8.86 3.28 10.55
C LYS A 172 -9.16 1.83 10.27
N ASN A 173 -10.24 1.58 9.53
CA ASN A 173 -10.73 0.24 9.26
C ASN A 173 -11.25 0.11 7.83
N ILE A 174 -11.12 -1.07 7.26
CA ILE A 174 -11.65 -1.43 5.95
C ILE A 174 -12.19 -2.85 5.96
N ASP A 175 -13.41 -3.03 5.45
CA ASP A 175 -13.95 -4.37 5.17
C ASP A 175 -13.64 -4.73 3.72
N LEU A 176 -12.61 -5.52 3.50
CA LEU A 176 -12.27 -6.00 2.15
C LEU A 176 -13.22 -7.10 1.69
N SER A 177 -13.50 -7.14 0.40
CA SER A 177 -14.24 -8.26 -0.22
C SER A 177 -13.49 -9.58 -0.05
N LYS A 178 -14.18 -10.62 0.42
CA LYS A 178 -13.63 -11.99 0.49
C LYS A 178 -13.36 -12.61 -0.88
N ASN A 179 -13.84 -11.97 -1.94
CA ASN A 179 -13.74 -12.46 -3.32
C ASN A 179 -12.63 -11.80 -4.14
N ILE A 180 -11.82 -10.94 -3.54
CA ILE A 180 -10.68 -10.30 -4.22
C ILE A 180 -9.73 -11.38 -4.74
N LYS A 181 -9.45 -11.31 -6.05
CA LYS A 181 -8.51 -12.14 -6.78
C LYS A 181 -7.23 -11.38 -7.16
N ILE A 182 -7.37 -10.08 -7.39
CA ILE A 182 -6.28 -9.17 -7.74
C ILE A 182 -6.30 -8.01 -6.76
N LEU A 183 -5.20 -7.83 -6.07
CA LEU A 183 -4.93 -6.75 -5.13
C LEU A 183 -3.66 -6.05 -5.61
N GLY A 184 -3.78 -4.80 -6.01
CA GLY A 184 -2.67 -4.01 -6.57
C GLY A 184 -1.65 -3.55 -5.53
N GLY A 185 -0.56 -2.95 -5.99
CA GLY A 185 0.48 -2.39 -5.14
C GLY A 185 0.06 -1.06 -4.50
N GLY A 186 0.67 -0.76 -3.35
CA GLY A 186 0.51 0.53 -2.68
C GLY A 186 -0.89 0.90 -2.23
N ILE A 187 -1.81 -0.07 -2.15
CA ILE A 187 -3.23 0.22 -1.91
C ILE A 187 -3.45 1.04 -0.65
N PHE A 188 -2.71 0.76 0.43
CA PHE A 188 -2.83 1.43 1.72
C PHE A 188 -1.58 2.24 2.09
N THR A 189 -0.74 2.58 1.10
CA THR A 189 0.43 3.43 1.36
C THR A 189 0.03 4.69 2.09
N GLU A 190 0.73 5.00 3.21
CA GLU A 190 0.47 6.17 4.07
C GLU A 190 -0.94 6.21 4.71
N CYS A 191 -1.64 5.09 4.86
CA CYS A 191 -2.84 5.02 5.69
C CYS A 191 -2.47 5.05 7.18
N LYS A 192 -2.10 6.22 7.68
CA LYS A 192 -1.44 6.42 8.99
C LYS A 192 -2.25 5.94 10.19
N LYS A 193 -3.57 5.84 10.07
CA LYS A 193 -4.48 5.40 11.15
C LYS A 193 -4.97 3.96 10.98
N LEU A 194 -4.55 3.24 9.94
CA LEU A 194 -5.00 1.88 9.68
C LEU A 194 -4.42 0.91 10.72
N LEU A 195 -5.31 0.27 11.49
CA LEU A 195 -4.93 -0.58 12.62
C LEU A 195 -4.59 -2.01 12.21
N SER A 196 -5.31 -2.55 11.25
CA SER A 196 -5.11 -3.89 10.69
C SER A 196 -5.90 -4.07 9.40
N ILE A 197 -5.56 -5.11 8.63
CA ILE A 197 -6.35 -5.54 7.47
C ILE A 197 -6.51 -7.06 7.49
N GLU A 198 -7.65 -7.56 7.00
CA GLU A 198 -7.83 -8.99 6.71
C GLU A 198 -7.38 -9.27 5.26
N ILE A 199 -6.31 -10.03 5.10
CA ILE A 199 -5.78 -10.39 3.78
C ILE A 199 -6.74 -11.36 3.07
N PRO A 200 -7.21 -11.06 1.84
CA PRO A 200 -8.12 -11.94 1.11
C PRO A 200 -7.50 -13.29 0.78
N LYS A 201 -8.23 -14.39 1.07
CA LYS A 201 -7.71 -15.77 0.90
C LYS A 201 -7.53 -16.22 -0.55
N LYS A 202 -7.96 -15.44 -1.55
CA LYS A 202 -7.87 -15.80 -2.97
C LYS A 202 -6.62 -15.26 -3.66
N ILE A 203 -5.88 -14.36 -3.02
CA ILE A 203 -4.60 -13.88 -3.53
C ILE A 203 -3.46 -14.83 -3.13
N LYS A 204 -2.35 -14.78 -3.86
CA LYS A 204 -1.16 -15.62 -3.64
C LYS A 204 0.05 -14.82 -3.20
N ILE A 205 0.03 -13.53 -3.45
CA ILE A 205 1.15 -12.62 -3.22
C ILE A 205 0.63 -11.42 -2.44
N ILE A 206 1.37 -11.01 -1.41
CA ILE A 206 1.23 -9.67 -0.84
C ILE A 206 1.94 -8.71 -1.82
N PRO A 207 1.23 -7.75 -2.41
CA PRO A 207 1.83 -6.85 -3.40
C PRO A 207 2.84 -5.88 -2.76
N ASP A 208 3.66 -5.28 -3.62
CA ASP A 208 4.63 -4.25 -3.23
C ASP A 208 3.92 -3.05 -2.58
N ASP A 209 4.56 -2.42 -1.59
CA ASP A 209 4.08 -1.22 -0.89
C ASP A 209 2.68 -1.35 -0.25
N LEU A 210 2.12 -2.56 -0.08
CA LEU A 210 0.71 -2.76 0.33
C LEU A 210 0.28 -1.85 1.48
N CYS A 211 1.06 -1.81 2.56
CA CYS A 211 0.81 -1.03 3.78
C CYS A 211 2.01 -0.16 4.16
N ARG A 212 2.80 0.31 3.18
CA ARG A 212 3.93 1.18 3.44
C ARG A 212 3.49 2.45 4.19
N GLY A 213 4.14 2.74 5.32
CA GLY A 213 3.83 3.92 6.13
C GLY A 213 2.51 3.84 6.93
N CYS A 214 1.96 2.64 7.12
CA CYS A 214 0.81 2.42 8.01
C CYS A 214 1.28 2.42 9.48
N ILE A 215 1.66 3.58 9.99
CA ILE A 215 2.32 3.74 11.30
C ILE A 215 1.50 3.22 12.49
N ALA A 216 0.17 3.25 12.41
CA ALA A 216 -0.72 2.77 13.48
C ALA A 216 -0.99 1.26 13.41
N MET A 217 -0.52 0.56 12.39
CA MET A 217 -0.78 -0.88 12.23
C MET A 217 -0.10 -1.66 13.34
N GLU A 218 -0.89 -2.40 14.13
CA GLU A 218 -0.40 -3.17 15.29
C GLU A 218 -0.17 -4.65 14.95
N ARG A 219 -0.96 -5.20 14.02
CA ARG A 219 -0.95 -6.63 13.68
C ARG A 219 -1.25 -6.92 12.24
N ILE A 220 -0.64 -8.00 11.73
CA ILE A 220 -0.94 -8.56 10.42
C ILE A 220 -0.86 -10.09 10.44
N TYR A 221 -1.89 -10.75 9.94
CA TYR A 221 -1.94 -12.20 9.80
C TYR A 221 -1.94 -12.56 8.32
N ILE A 222 -0.84 -13.14 7.85
CA ILE A 222 -0.65 -13.55 6.46
C ILE A 222 -1.22 -14.97 6.31
N PRO A 223 -2.32 -15.17 5.56
CA PRO A 223 -2.95 -16.48 5.44
C PRO A 223 -2.09 -17.49 4.67
N ASP A 224 -2.30 -18.78 4.94
CA ASP A 224 -1.56 -19.89 4.32
C ASP A 224 -1.82 -20.07 2.80
N THR A 225 -2.44 -19.09 2.17
CA THR A 225 -2.56 -19.01 0.71
C THR A 225 -1.46 -18.18 0.07
N ILE A 226 -0.70 -17.44 0.87
CA ILE A 226 0.33 -16.50 0.40
C ILE A 226 1.68 -17.23 0.28
N ASP A 227 2.29 -17.10 -0.89
CA ASP A 227 3.57 -17.72 -1.23
C ASP A 227 4.73 -16.68 -1.20
N MET A 228 4.43 -15.37 -1.34
CA MET A 228 5.44 -14.29 -1.37
C MET A 228 4.92 -12.98 -0.73
N ILE A 229 5.82 -12.27 -0.04
CA ILE A 229 5.61 -10.90 0.43
C ILE A 229 6.45 -9.97 -0.44
N GLY A 230 5.79 -8.99 -1.07
CA GLY A 230 6.40 -8.03 -1.98
C GLY A 230 7.28 -6.98 -1.29
N LYS A 231 7.97 -6.18 -2.12
CA LYS A 231 8.89 -5.14 -1.65
C LYS A 231 8.16 -4.08 -0.86
N LEU A 232 8.79 -3.62 0.24
CA LEU A 232 8.27 -2.52 1.07
C LEU A 232 6.85 -2.76 1.61
N ALA A 233 6.33 -3.99 1.56
CA ALA A 233 4.91 -4.28 1.82
C ALA A 233 4.41 -3.75 3.18
N PHE A 234 5.26 -3.77 4.20
CA PHE A 234 4.98 -3.26 5.56
C PHE A 234 6.09 -2.30 6.04
N PHE A 235 6.78 -1.64 5.11
CA PHE A 235 7.82 -0.67 5.44
C PHE A 235 7.27 0.49 6.27
N GLY A 236 7.92 0.81 7.40
CA GLY A 236 7.51 1.93 8.25
C GLY A 236 6.15 1.71 8.93
N CYS A 237 5.79 0.45 9.21
CA CYS A 237 4.69 0.12 10.11
C CYS A 237 5.20 0.18 11.56
N ASP A 238 5.36 1.41 12.09
CA ASP A 238 6.07 1.69 13.34
C ASP A 238 5.55 0.89 14.54
N ASN A 239 4.23 0.70 14.63
CA ASN A 239 3.58 0.02 15.75
C ASN A 239 3.37 -1.49 15.52
N LEU A 240 3.80 -2.02 14.38
CA LEU A 240 3.60 -3.42 14.03
C LEU A 240 4.39 -4.33 14.98
N SER A 241 3.69 -5.08 15.82
CA SER A 241 4.26 -5.95 16.87
C SER A 241 3.83 -7.41 16.72
N ASP A 242 2.63 -7.69 16.21
CA ASP A 242 2.10 -9.05 16.03
C ASP A 242 2.04 -9.42 14.55
N VAL A 243 3.01 -10.23 14.11
CA VAL A 243 3.14 -10.69 12.72
C VAL A 243 3.07 -12.22 12.68
N ARG A 244 2.08 -12.74 11.96
CA ARG A 244 1.99 -14.17 11.63
C ARG A 244 2.21 -14.37 10.15
N LEU A 245 3.26 -15.12 9.83
CA LEU A 245 3.61 -15.44 8.45
C LEU A 245 2.92 -16.71 7.96
N SER A 246 2.63 -16.77 6.66
CA SER A 246 2.10 -17.95 5.98
C SER A 246 3.04 -19.16 6.07
N ASN A 247 2.53 -20.34 6.39
CA ASN A 247 3.30 -21.59 6.35
C ASN A 247 3.68 -22.04 4.92
N ARG A 248 3.20 -21.34 3.90
CA ARG A 248 3.56 -21.56 2.50
C ARG A 248 4.53 -20.52 1.94
N LEU A 249 4.84 -19.51 2.74
CA LEU A 249 5.69 -18.40 2.34
C LEU A 249 7.09 -18.91 1.92
N THR A 250 7.55 -18.55 0.73
CA THR A 250 8.85 -18.96 0.20
C THR A 250 9.87 -17.82 0.16
N VAL A 251 9.40 -16.58 -0.08
CA VAL A 251 10.24 -15.39 -0.22
C VAL A 251 9.65 -14.22 0.56
N ILE A 252 10.52 -13.46 1.23
CA ILE A 252 10.24 -12.15 1.80
C ILE A 252 11.13 -11.15 1.09
N SER A 253 10.52 -10.22 0.35
CA SER A 253 11.25 -9.31 -0.53
C SER A 253 11.83 -8.09 0.18
N HIS A 254 12.67 -7.33 -0.53
CA HIS A 254 13.43 -6.17 -0.04
C HIS A 254 12.60 -5.24 0.84
N HIS A 255 13.14 -4.88 2.00
CA HIS A 255 12.57 -3.92 2.94
C HIS A 255 11.14 -4.24 3.40
N ALA A 256 10.66 -5.49 3.25
CA ALA A 256 9.24 -5.81 3.52
C ALA A 256 8.77 -5.43 4.93
N PHE A 257 9.64 -5.51 5.93
CA PHE A 257 9.38 -5.14 7.33
C PHE A 257 10.41 -4.14 7.89
N SER A 258 11.11 -3.39 7.02
CA SER A 258 12.04 -2.35 7.49
C SER A 258 11.29 -1.27 8.27
N TYR A 259 11.93 -0.73 9.29
CA TYR A 259 11.37 0.33 10.15
C TYR A 259 10.10 -0.08 10.91
N CYS A 260 9.91 -1.38 11.17
CA CYS A 260 8.89 -1.88 12.09
C CYS A 260 9.44 -1.77 13.53
N TYR A 261 9.43 -0.55 14.07
CA TYR A 261 10.10 -0.23 15.34
C TYR A 261 9.58 -1.04 16.54
N SER A 262 8.32 -1.45 16.50
CA SER A 262 7.67 -2.18 17.60
C SER A 262 7.73 -3.70 17.47
N LEU A 263 8.30 -4.23 16.39
CA LEU A 263 8.44 -5.68 16.19
C LEU A 263 9.49 -6.25 17.16
N GLU A 264 9.06 -7.06 18.13
CA GLU A 264 9.96 -7.64 19.15
C GLU A 264 10.47 -9.03 18.78
N SER A 265 9.65 -9.81 18.10
CA SER A 265 10.03 -11.15 17.65
C SER A 265 9.32 -11.54 16.38
N ILE A 266 9.93 -12.43 15.58
CA ILE A 266 9.30 -13.01 14.42
C ILE A 266 9.69 -14.47 14.21
N THR A 267 8.72 -15.30 13.83
CA THR A 267 8.98 -16.69 13.45
C THR A 267 8.97 -16.82 11.93
N ILE A 268 10.10 -17.20 11.36
CA ILE A 268 10.25 -17.47 9.93
C ILE A 268 9.85 -18.92 9.65
N PRO A 269 8.81 -19.18 8.84
CA PRO A 269 8.30 -20.52 8.57
C PRO A 269 9.32 -21.43 7.89
N LYS A 270 9.10 -22.75 7.98
CA LYS A 270 9.99 -23.76 7.37
C LYS A 270 10.05 -23.65 5.83
N SER A 271 9.01 -23.13 5.22
CA SER A 271 8.86 -22.97 3.77
C SER A 271 9.71 -21.83 3.20
N VAL A 272 10.14 -20.87 4.03
CA VAL A 272 10.93 -19.72 3.56
C VAL A 272 12.34 -20.20 3.17
N LEU A 273 12.66 -20.07 1.90
CA LEU A 273 13.94 -20.44 1.32
C LEU A 273 14.92 -19.27 1.27
N GLY A 274 14.39 -18.04 1.09
CA GLY A 274 15.19 -16.83 1.00
C GLY A 274 14.51 -15.61 1.63
N ILE A 275 15.31 -14.77 2.26
CA ILE A 275 14.95 -13.45 2.75
C ILE A 275 15.87 -12.46 2.04
N GLU A 276 15.28 -11.52 1.33
CA GLU A 276 16.05 -10.53 0.57
C GLU A 276 16.70 -9.47 1.48
N GLU A 277 17.42 -8.53 0.88
CA GLU A 277 18.18 -7.52 1.60
C GLU A 277 17.28 -6.61 2.45
N ARG A 278 17.78 -6.22 3.61
CA ARG A 278 17.21 -5.20 4.50
C ARG A 278 15.76 -5.46 4.94
N VAL A 279 15.29 -6.70 4.90
CA VAL A 279 13.89 -7.03 5.24
C VAL A 279 13.49 -6.53 6.62
N PHE A 280 14.35 -6.65 7.62
CA PHE A 280 14.13 -6.20 8.99
C PHE A 280 15.05 -5.03 9.40
N CYS A 281 15.56 -4.28 8.44
CA CYS A 281 16.44 -3.15 8.72
C CYS A 281 15.73 -2.10 9.62
N ASN A 282 16.42 -1.57 10.62
CA ASN A 282 15.88 -0.61 11.59
C ASN A 282 14.68 -1.11 12.43
N CYS A 283 14.57 -2.41 12.68
CA CYS A 283 13.63 -2.96 13.66
C CYS A 283 14.22 -2.81 15.07
N LEU A 284 14.07 -1.64 15.69
CA LEU A 284 14.79 -1.25 16.90
C LEU A 284 14.51 -2.14 18.11
N LYS A 285 13.27 -2.68 18.22
CA LYS A 285 12.88 -3.55 19.33
C LYS A 285 13.03 -5.05 19.02
N LEU A 286 13.47 -5.42 17.81
CA LEU A 286 13.59 -6.83 17.42
C LEU A 286 14.65 -7.53 18.27
N ARG A 287 14.23 -8.48 19.10
CA ARG A 287 15.08 -9.22 20.05
C ARG A 287 15.30 -10.66 19.60
N GLU A 288 14.35 -11.24 18.89
CA GLU A 288 14.39 -12.64 18.52
C GLU A 288 13.86 -12.90 17.12
N VAL A 289 14.61 -13.70 16.34
CA VAL A 289 14.18 -14.26 15.04
C VAL A 289 14.27 -15.77 15.12
N ILE A 290 13.14 -16.46 15.00
CA ILE A 290 13.06 -17.92 15.10
C ILE A 290 12.97 -18.51 13.70
N PHE A 291 14.07 -19.06 13.19
CA PHE A 291 14.07 -19.77 11.91
C PHE A 291 13.61 -21.22 12.11
N LYS A 292 12.46 -21.60 11.53
CA LYS A 292 12.00 -22.99 11.51
C LYS A 292 12.77 -23.85 10.49
N ASN A 293 13.35 -23.20 9.46
CA ASN A 293 14.27 -23.83 8.49
C ASN A 293 15.68 -23.28 8.74
N LYS A 294 16.60 -24.15 9.13
CA LYS A 294 18.01 -23.80 9.40
C LYS A 294 18.81 -23.43 8.13
N ASN A 295 18.26 -23.74 6.95
CA ASN A 295 18.88 -23.49 5.66
C ASN A 295 18.27 -22.28 4.93
N THR A 296 17.44 -21.48 5.60
CA THR A 296 16.94 -20.24 5.01
C THR A 296 18.12 -19.32 4.69
N LEU A 297 18.21 -18.89 3.44
CA LEU A 297 19.22 -17.94 2.98
C LEU A 297 18.80 -16.52 3.30
N TYR A 298 19.71 -15.68 3.78
CA TYR A 298 19.48 -14.25 4.01
C TYR A 298 20.79 -13.47 3.90
N ASP A 299 20.68 -12.24 3.45
CA ASP A 299 21.80 -11.30 3.39
C ASP A 299 22.10 -10.68 4.76
N LEU A 300 23.35 -10.24 4.94
CA LEU A 300 23.77 -9.59 6.18
C LEU A 300 23.04 -8.29 6.47
N SER A 301 22.64 -7.57 5.42
CA SER A 301 21.87 -6.36 5.54
C SER A 301 20.44 -6.60 6.04
N THR A 302 19.96 -7.83 6.04
CA THR A 302 18.61 -8.21 6.48
C THR A 302 18.25 -7.63 7.85
N PHE A 303 19.22 -7.58 8.77
CA PHE A 303 19.07 -7.13 10.16
C PHE A 303 19.91 -5.89 10.50
N THR A 304 20.28 -5.08 9.49
CA THR A 304 21.01 -3.83 9.74
C THR A 304 20.23 -2.92 10.69
N ASP A 305 20.95 -2.31 11.64
CA ASP A 305 20.38 -1.40 12.63
C ASP A 305 19.24 -2.01 13.50
N CYS A 306 19.42 -3.28 13.92
CA CYS A 306 18.60 -3.96 14.90
C CYS A 306 19.35 -4.07 16.24
N PRO A 307 19.49 -2.99 17.04
CA PRO A 307 20.36 -2.96 18.21
C PRO A 307 19.94 -3.92 19.34
N SER A 308 18.66 -4.27 19.40
CA SER A 308 18.11 -5.19 20.41
C SER A 308 18.25 -6.66 20.02
N LEU A 309 18.62 -6.96 18.77
CA LEU A 309 18.68 -8.34 18.28
C LEU A 309 19.91 -9.05 18.85
N SER A 310 19.67 -9.95 19.78
CA SER A 310 20.67 -10.89 20.27
C SER A 310 20.56 -12.19 19.47
N LEU A 311 21.31 -12.27 18.38
CA LEU A 311 21.47 -13.56 17.72
C LEU A 311 22.20 -14.47 18.68
N LYS A 312 21.53 -15.52 19.21
CA LYS A 312 22.19 -16.53 20.09
C LYS A 312 23.43 -17.01 19.37
N LYS A 313 24.56 -17.16 20.13
CA LYS A 313 25.86 -17.60 19.61
C LYS A 313 25.73 -18.72 18.59
N ARG A 314 25.72 -18.37 17.33
CA ARG A 314 25.59 -19.33 16.25
C ARG A 314 26.78 -19.18 15.33
N TYR A 315 27.87 -19.79 15.76
CA TYR A 315 29.00 -20.02 14.87
C TYR A 315 29.32 -21.50 14.81
N LYS A 316 29.71 -21.96 13.63
CA LYS A 316 30.23 -23.30 13.45
C LYS A 316 31.75 -23.25 13.58
N LYS A 317 32.31 -24.20 14.33
CA LYS A 317 33.74 -24.40 14.40
C LYS A 317 34.10 -25.59 13.53
N GLY A 318 35.18 -25.50 12.79
CA GLY A 318 35.65 -26.61 11.97
C GLY A 318 36.91 -26.28 11.19
N ALA A 319 37.32 -27.20 10.36
CA ALA A 319 38.36 -26.95 9.36
C ALA A 319 37.81 -26.07 8.23
N TYR A 320 38.63 -25.15 7.74
CA TYR A 320 38.23 -24.22 6.66
C TYR A 320 37.66 -24.97 5.44
N ARG A 321 38.25 -26.08 5.04
CA ARG A 321 37.76 -26.93 3.94
C ARG A 321 36.30 -27.34 4.08
N ASP A 322 35.88 -27.64 5.32
CA ASP A 322 34.54 -28.15 5.58
C ASP A 322 33.49 -27.03 5.71
N LEU A 323 33.91 -25.86 6.23
CA LEU A 323 33.04 -24.72 6.43
C LEU A 323 32.95 -23.80 5.20
N LYS A 324 33.97 -23.78 4.32
CA LYS A 324 33.93 -23.01 3.07
C LYS A 324 32.75 -23.41 2.17
N LYS A 325 32.33 -24.67 2.23
CA LYS A 325 31.18 -25.21 1.47
C LYS A 325 29.82 -24.67 1.95
N LEU A 326 29.80 -24.00 3.10
CA LEU A 326 28.59 -23.46 3.74
C LEU A 326 28.45 -21.96 3.56
N THR A 327 29.31 -21.33 2.79
CA THR A 327 29.30 -19.90 2.48
C THR A 327 29.50 -19.67 1.01
N ASP A 328 28.79 -18.74 0.44
CA ASP A 328 28.93 -18.33 -0.97
C ASP A 328 30.06 -17.29 -1.16
N PHE A 329 30.76 -16.93 -0.07
CA PHE A 329 31.86 -15.97 -0.14
C PHE A 329 33.18 -16.69 -0.50
N GLU A 330 33.83 -16.27 -1.58
CA GLU A 330 35.22 -16.59 -1.87
C GLU A 330 36.15 -15.81 -0.94
N VAL A 331 36.23 -16.23 0.32
CA VAL A 331 37.13 -15.62 1.30
C VAL A 331 38.38 -16.46 1.40
N GLU A 332 39.47 -15.97 0.82
CA GLU A 332 40.78 -16.66 0.86
C GLU A 332 41.62 -16.27 2.08
N LYS A 333 41.30 -15.14 2.72
CA LYS A 333 42.06 -14.57 3.85
C LYS A 333 41.19 -14.24 5.02
N CYS A 334 41.74 -14.38 6.24
CA CYS A 334 41.07 -13.95 7.45
C CYS A 334 40.96 -12.44 7.51
N PRO A 335 39.76 -11.86 7.66
CA PRO A 335 39.58 -10.41 7.71
C PRO A 335 40.23 -9.70 8.93
N ILE A 336 40.56 -10.47 10.00
CA ILE A 336 41.24 -9.93 11.18
C ILE A 336 42.75 -9.95 11.04
N THR A 337 43.32 -11.06 10.56
CA THR A 337 44.76 -11.25 10.52
C THR A 337 45.38 -11.05 9.13
N CYS A 338 44.55 -10.97 8.08
CA CYS A 338 44.95 -10.95 6.69
C CYS A 338 45.69 -12.21 6.20
N ASP A 339 45.79 -13.23 7.04
CA ASP A 339 46.44 -14.51 6.67
C ASP A 339 45.56 -15.35 5.76
N GLN A 340 46.18 -16.07 4.83
CA GLN A 340 45.49 -17.02 3.96
C GLN A 340 44.95 -18.22 4.75
N PHE A 341 43.74 -18.65 4.44
CA PHE A 341 43.20 -19.90 4.95
C PHE A 341 43.80 -21.10 4.25
N THR A 342 44.24 -22.07 5.02
CA THR A 342 44.60 -23.39 4.53
C THR A 342 43.48 -24.38 4.81
N ASN A 343 43.47 -25.51 4.06
CA ASN A 343 42.45 -26.55 4.28
C ASN A 343 42.41 -27.12 5.70
N LYS A 344 43.50 -26.97 6.47
CA LYS A 344 43.62 -27.39 7.87
C LYS A 344 43.40 -26.25 8.88
N SER A 345 43.26 -25.01 8.40
CA SER A 345 43.01 -23.85 9.30
C SER A 345 41.78 -24.10 10.16
N ARG A 346 41.91 -23.94 11.47
CA ARG A 346 40.79 -23.96 12.38
C ARG A 346 40.12 -22.61 12.31
N VAL A 347 38.85 -22.60 11.93
CA VAL A 347 38.07 -21.37 11.66
C VAL A 347 36.75 -21.37 12.39
N ILE A 348 36.23 -20.17 12.55
CA ILE A 348 34.88 -19.89 13.02
C ILE A 348 34.13 -19.28 11.83
N LEU A 349 33.01 -19.89 11.46
CA LEU A 349 32.02 -19.37 10.55
C LEU A 349 30.88 -18.78 11.36
N LEU A 350 30.70 -17.44 11.30
CA LEU A 350 29.54 -16.76 11.88
C LEU A 350 28.30 -17.02 11.05
N GLU A 351 27.12 -16.84 11.65
CA GLU A 351 25.84 -16.91 10.92
C GLU A 351 25.73 -15.88 9.80
N CYS A 352 26.40 -14.75 9.96
CA CYS A 352 26.54 -13.74 8.93
C CYS A 352 27.40 -14.17 7.71
N GLY A 353 27.80 -15.44 7.62
CA GLY A 353 28.60 -15.98 6.52
C GLY A 353 30.09 -15.68 6.60
N HIS A 354 30.55 -14.80 7.49
CA HIS A 354 31.97 -14.44 7.57
C HIS A 354 32.78 -15.50 8.31
N ILE A 355 33.95 -15.83 7.75
CA ILE A 355 34.89 -16.80 8.29
C ILE A 355 36.12 -16.08 8.87
N PHE A 356 36.58 -16.53 10.03
CA PHE A 356 37.75 -16.00 10.73
C PHE A 356 38.60 -17.15 11.23
N MET A 357 39.93 -16.91 11.35
CA MET A 357 40.78 -17.79 12.12
C MET A 357 40.29 -17.93 13.54
N GLU A 358 40.16 -19.16 14.10
CA GLU A 358 39.56 -19.36 15.44
C GLU A 358 40.27 -18.56 16.51
N PHE A 359 41.62 -18.52 16.49
CA PHE A 359 42.40 -17.79 17.50
C PHE A 359 42.16 -16.29 17.44
N ALA A 360 42.14 -15.68 16.24
CA ALA A 360 41.93 -14.26 16.03
C ALA A 360 40.51 -13.82 16.43
N PHE A 361 39.50 -14.66 16.07
CA PHE A 361 38.14 -14.40 16.45
C PHE A 361 37.93 -14.50 17.96
N ARG A 362 38.63 -15.40 18.65
CA ARG A 362 38.55 -15.54 20.11
C ARG A 362 39.07 -14.30 20.85
N GLU A 363 40.12 -13.67 20.36
CA GLU A 363 40.58 -12.40 20.92
C GLU A 363 39.61 -11.27 20.63
N TRP A 364 39.06 -11.21 19.41
CA TRP A 364 38.03 -10.23 19.05
C TRP A 364 36.78 -10.39 19.90
N GLU A 365 36.30 -11.61 20.15
CA GLU A 365 35.10 -11.94 20.96
C GLU A 365 35.19 -11.40 22.40
N LYS A 366 36.41 -11.25 22.93
CA LYS A 366 36.64 -10.65 24.27
C LYS A 366 36.37 -9.14 24.28
N MET A 367 36.63 -8.47 23.17
CA MET A 367 36.56 -7.01 23.04
C MET A 367 35.26 -6.53 22.42
N SER A 368 34.65 -7.31 21.60
CA SER A 368 33.45 -6.91 20.82
C SER A 368 32.48 -8.07 20.64
N LYS A 369 31.21 -7.75 20.63
CA LYS A 369 30.11 -8.71 20.34
C LYS A 369 29.62 -8.60 18.89
N PHE A 370 30.34 -7.84 18.06
CA PHE A 370 29.98 -7.60 16.67
C PHE A 370 30.95 -8.28 15.72
N CYS A 371 30.45 -8.77 14.60
CA CYS A 371 31.30 -9.31 13.55
C CYS A 371 32.36 -8.27 13.11
N PRO A 372 33.65 -8.65 13.09
CA PRO A 372 34.73 -7.74 12.70
C PRO A 372 34.55 -7.09 11.31
N TYR A 373 33.85 -7.77 10.43
CA TYR A 373 33.67 -7.35 9.03
C TYR A 373 32.37 -6.57 8.81
N CYS A 374 31.22 -7.11 9.20
CA CYS A 374 29.90 -6.53 8.89
C CYS A 374 29.19 -5.92 10.11
N ARG A 375 29.84 -5.97 11.29
CA ARG A 375 29.31 -5.44 12.57
C ARG A 375 27.98 -6.04 13.04
N VAL A 376 27.52 -7.14 12.47
CA VAL A 376 26.37 -7.88 12.99
C VAL A 376 26.71 -8.45 14.36
N ASN A 377 25.79 -8.30 15.31
CA ASN A 377 25.96 -8.84 16.67
C ASN A 377 25.88 -10.37 16.63
N PHE A 378 26.85 -11.05 17.28
CA PHE A 378 26.93 -12.51 17.37
C PHE A 378 26.88 -13.05 18.81
N SER A 379 26.55 -12.19 19.78
CA SER A 379 26.44 -12.56 21.21
C SER A 379 25.14 -13.27 21.56
#